data_55f4deeee34d0beacb469906559964a6
#
_entry.id   55f4deeee34d0beacb469906559964a6
#
_cell.length_a   1.000
_cell.length_b   1.000
_cell.length_c   1.000
_cell.angle_alpha   90.00
_cell.angle_beta   90.00
_cell.angle_gamma   90.00
#
_symmetry.space_group_name_H-M   'P 1'
#
loop_
_entity.id
_entity.type
_entity.pdbx_description
1 polymer ?
#
loop_
_entity_poly.entity_id
_entity_poly.type
_entity_poly.pdbx_seq_one_letter_code
_entity_poly.pdbx_strand_id
1 'polypeptide(L)'
;MIALKHQEGLQFLSDIADGSVDLILTDPPYITSRDSGMDRWVEHVAEQDAAGSTAVKTEEDWIAYKTDAQWKAWFDSSHVKDSHRPSRLKKMKADFLKYGSIYGKKYAVTTKYGDWDSNFTLEQLELFARHFYRVLKPSGTCIIFFDLWKITSLKEILENEKFKQIRFVEWIKTNPQPINSNVNYLTNCREIALLGIKKSKPTFNSKYDKGIYHHPVQGGKDRYHPTQKSLPLFEELIRKHSNEGDLVLDCFAGFATTAVAAFKTNRRFVGCEMNEEYYNKSMERINEQTNTTNNVL
;
A
#
# COMPACT_ATOMS: atom_id res chain seq x y z
N MET A 1 -14.39 -20.24 3.64
CA MET A 1 -13.34 -20.36 4.70
C MET A 1 -12.33 -19.25 4.45
N ILE A 2 -12.05 -18.42 5.44
CA ILE A 2 -11.01 -17.40 5.45
C ILE A 2 -10.03 -17.75 6.56
N ALA A 3 -8.75 -17.92 6.24
CA ALA A 3 -7.70 -18.25 7.19
C ALA A 3 -6.51 -17.33 7.03
N LEU A 4 -6.17 -16.58 8.07
CA LEU A 4 -4.99 -15.72 8.16
C LEU A 4 -4.12 -16.23 9.32
N LYS A 5 -2.81 -16.35 9.10
CA LYS A 5 -1.84 -16.76 10.11
C LYS A 5 -0.87 -15.63 10.45
N HIS A 6 -0.48 -15.52 11.70
CA HIS A 6 0.66 -14.70 12.10
C HIS A 6 1.93 -15.52 11.86
N GLN A 7 2.58 -15.30 10.71
CA GLN A 7 3.72 -16.12 10.28
C GLN A 7 4.53 -15.39 9.20
N GLU A 8 5.82 -15.70 9.10
CA GLU A 8 6.67 -15.24 8.00
C GLU A 8 6.26 -15.92 6.68
N GLY A 9 6.37 -15.16 5.56
CA GLY A 9 5.79 -15.57 4.28
C GLY A 9 6.39 -16.84 3.66
N LEU A 10 7.71 -17.01 3.65
CA LEU A 10 8.35 -18.20 3.07
C LEU A 10 8.08 -19.45 3.93
N GLN A 11 8.09 -19.30 5.25
CA GLN A 11 7.71 -20.37 6.16
C GLN A 11 6.25 -20.77 5.96
N PHE A 12 5.34 -19.78 5.87
CA PHE A 12 3.93 -20.03 5.57
C PHE A 12 3.75 -20.79 4.25
N LEU A 13 4.43 -20.35 3.19
CA LEU A 13 4.33 -20.97 1.88
C LEU A 13 4.85 -22.42 1.90
N SER A 14 5.85 -22.74 2.73
CA SER A 14 6.35 -24.12 2.84
C SER A 14 5.28 -25.11 3.32
N ASP A 15 4.32 -24.65 4.13
CA ASP A 15 3.19 -25.44 4.64
C ASP A 15 2.06 -25.61 3.61
N ILE A 16 2.04 -24.82 2.54
CA ILE A 16 1.00 -24.89 1.50
C ILE A 16 1.31 -26.02 0.51
N ALA A 17 0.33 -26.87 0.30
CA ALA A 17 0.45 -28.00 -0.61
C ALA A 17 0.67 -27.57 -2.07
N ASP A 18 1.46 -28.35 -2.82
CA ASP A 18 1.70 -28.13 -4.24
C ASP A 18 0.40 -28.17 -5.04
N GLY A 19 0.24 -27.23 -5.95
CA GLY A 19 -0.90 -27.22 -6.87
C GLY A 19 -2.26 -27.12 -6.18
N SER A 20 -2.35 -26.44 -5.03
CA SER A 20 -3.58 -26.30 -4.24
C SER A 20 -4.29 -24.96 -4.41
N VAL A 21 -3.59 -23.94 -4.90
CA VAL A 21 -4.05 -22.54 -4.97
C VAL A 21 -4.51 -22.21 -6.38
N ASP A 22 -5.64 -21.53 -6.51
CA ASP A 22 -6.23 -21.11 -7.79
C ASP A 22 -5.73 -19.73 -8.23
N LEU A 23 -5.64 -18.79 -7.28
CA LEU A 23 -5.22 -17.41 -7.52
C LEU A 23 -4.26 -16.95 -6.42
N ILE A 24 -3.14 -16.36 -6.80
CA ILE A 24 -2.30 -15.54 -5.92
C ILE A 24 -2.54 -14.08 -6.30
N LEU A 25 -2.93 -13.27 -5.30
CA LEU A 25 -3.08 -11.82 -5.45
C LEU A 25 -2.41 -11.16 -4.26
N THR A 26 -1.28 -10.51 -4.50
CA THR A 26 -0.39 -10.09 -3.41
C THR A 26 0.35 -8.79 -3.73
N ASP A 27 0.81 -8.11 -2.67
CA ASP A 27 1.47 -6.82 -2.70
C ASP A 27 2.69 -6.86 -1.75
N PRO A 28 3.82 -7.44 -2.18
CA PRO A 28 5.02 -7.50 -1.36
C PRO A 28 5.62 -6.11 -1.12
N PRO A 29 6.51 -5.96 -0.14
CA PRO A 29 7.26 -4.72 0.08
C PRO A 29 7.96 -4.25 -1.20
N TYR A 30 7.86 -2.95 -1.49
CA TYR A 30 8.52 -2.39 -2.65
C TYR A 30 10.01 -2.20 -2.36
N ILE A 31 10.84 -2.69 -3.26
CA ILE A 31 12.29 -2.51 -3.19
C ILE A 31 12.58 -1.09 -3.68
N THR A 32 12.34 -0.10 -2.82
CA THR A 32 12.66 1.28 -3.14
C THR A 32 14.18 1.44 -3.16
N SER A 33 14.72 1.96 -4.26
CA SER A 33 16.11 2.38 -4.25
C SER A 33 16.25 3.50 -3.21
N ARG A 34 17.21 3.36 -2.29
CA ARG A 34 17.49 4.33 -1.21
C ARG A 34 17.86 5.75 -1.69
N ASP A 35 17.87 5.97 -3.00
CA ASP A 35 18.17 7.25 -3.63
C ASP A 35 16.96 8.13 -3.97
N SER A 36 15.76 7.79 -3.48
CA SER A 36 14.63 8.70 -3.65
C SER A 36 14.83 9.90 -2.72
N GLY A 37 14.63 11.12 -3.23
CA GLY A 37 14.75 12.34 -2.41
C GLY A 37 13.81 12.36 -1.20
N MET A 38 12.89 11.39 -1.11
CA MET A 38 11.98 11.19 0.01
C MET A 38 12.69 10.52 1.19
N ASP A 39 13.66 9.62 0.95
CA ASP A 39 14.42 8.96 2.02
C ASP A 39 15.33 9.98 2.72
N ARG A 40 16.00 10.86 1.97
CA ARG A 40 16.76 11.99 2.55
C ARG A 40 15.89 12.93 3.36
N TRP A 41 14.65 13.14 2.93
CA TRP A 41 13.71 13.98 3.66
C TRP A 41 13.22 13.29 4.94
N VAL A 42 12.94 11.98 4.90
CA VAL A 42 12.57 11.18 6.09
C VAL A 42 13.75 11.09 7.07
N GLU A 43 14.98 10.87 6.59
CA GLU A 43 16.19 10.90 7.41
C GLU A 43 16.39 12.29 8.05
N HIS A 44 16.25 13.36 7.28
CA HIS A 44 16.36 14.73 7.79
C HIS A 44 15.28 15.06 8.83
N VAL A 45 14.04 14.57 8.64
CA VAL A 45 12.95 14.72 9.63
C VAL A 45 13.27 13.89 10.88
N ALA A 46 13.77 12.66 10.73
CA ALA A 46 14.16 11.81 11.86
C ALA A 46 15.36 12.37 12.63
N GLU A 47 16.33 12.96 11.94
CA GLU A 47 17.46 13.67 12.57
C GLU A 47 16.99 14.92 13.33
N GLN A 48 16.06 15.68 12.77
CA GLN A 48 15.48 16.84 13.44
C GLN A 48 14.61 16.45 14.64
N ASP A 49 13.87 15.35 14.56
CA ASP A 49 13.11 14.80 15.67
C ASP A 49 14.04 14.29 16.79
N ALA A 50 15.11 13.58 16.42
CA ALA A 50 16.14 13.12 17.36
C ALA A 50 16.91 14.29 18.01
N ALA A 51 17.09 15.39 17.28
CA ALA A 51 17.71 16.63 17.77
C ALA A 51 16.76 17.47 18.67
N GLY A 52 15.51 17.02 18.90
CA GLY A 52 14.53 17.74 19.71
C GLY A 52 13.89 18.94 19.02
N SER A 53 13.98 19.05 17.70
CA SER A 53 13.40 20.15 16.93
C SER A 53 11.87 20.15 16.90
N THR A 54 11.22 19.05 17.29
CA THR A 54 9.78 18.93 17.51
C THR A 54 9.37 19.29 18.94
N ALA A 55 10.29 19.79 19.76
CA ALA A 55 9.98 20.29 21.09
C ALA A 55 8.95 21.42 21.03
N VAL A 56 8.08 21.46 22.03
CA VAL A 56 7.13 22.55 22.22
C VAL A 56 7.88 23.88 22.13
N LYS A 57 7.47 24.73 21.19
CA LYS A 57 8.09 26.03 20.94
C LYS A 57 7.46 27.11 21.82
N THR A 58 8.25 28.14 22.12
CA THR A 58 7.80 29.28 22.92
C THR A 58 7.20 30.40 22.05
N GLU A 59 6.59 31.39 22.69
CA GLU A 59 6.15 32.63 22.01
C GLU A 59 7.34 33.40 21.42
N GLU A 60 8.48 33.36 22.03
CA GLU A 60 9.71 34.01 21.54
C GLU A 60 10.21 33.30 20.26
N ASP A 61 10.18 31.96 20.24
CA ASP A 61 10.50 31.18 19.05
C ASP A 61 9.56 31.53 17.88
N TRP A 62 8.26 31.73 18.19
CA TRP A 62 7.31 32.14 17.16
C TRP A 62 7.58 33.54 16.63
N ILE A 63 7.94 34.48 17.51
CA ILE A 63 8.30 35.86 17.11
C ILE A 63 9.53 35.85 16.22
N ALA A 64 10.56 35.11 16.61
CA ALA A 64 11.79 34.94 15.81
C ALA A 64 11.46 34.32 14.43
N TYR A 65 10.67 33.26 14.41
CA TYR A 65 10.28 32.57 13.17
C TYR A 65 9.51 33.47 12.22
N LYS A 66 8.50 34.21 12.69
CA LYS A 66 7.67 35.07 11.82
C LYS A 66 8.39 36.35 11.34
N THR A 67 9.47 36.75 12.00
CA THR A 67 10.29 37.91 11.59
C THR A 67 11.39 37.53 10.60
N ASP A 68 11.60 36.23 10.34
CA ASP A 68 12.50 35.74 9.31
C ASP A 68 12.09 36.28 7.92
N ALA A 69 13.04 36.86 7.21
CA ALA A 69 12.79 37.53 5.93
C ALA A 69 12.30 36.56 4.85
N GLN A 70 12.80 35.32 4.83
CA GLN A 70 12.39 34.31 3.85
C GLN A 70 10.98 33.84 4.13
N TRP A 71 10.65 33.59 5.40
CA TRP A 71 9.30 33.22 5.80
C TRP A 71 8.29 34.32 5.46
N LYS A 72 8.62 35.58 5.75
CA LYS A 72 7.77 36.72 5.47
C LYS A 72 7.51 36.88 3.96
N ALA A 73 8.54 36.80 3.14
CA ALA A 73 8.41 36.86 1.69
C ALA A 73 7.55 35.72 1.15
N TRP A 74 7.71 34.51 1.66
CA TRP A 74 6.89 33.35 1.30
C TRP A 74 5.42 33.52 1.73
N PHE A 75 5.16 34.02 2.95
CA PHE A 75 3.81 34.22 3.44
C PHE A 75 3.08 35.31 2.66
N ASP A 76 3.77 36.39 2.30
CA ASP A 76 3.22 37.51 1.56
C ASP A 76 2.96 37.14 0.08
N SER A 77 3.77 36.28 -0.51
CA SER A 77 3.57 35.73 -1.86
C SER A 77 2.47 34.64 -1.94
N SER A 78 1.99 34.15 -0.79
CA SER A 78 1.00 33.08 -0.77
C SER A 78 -0.35 33.55 -1.33
N HIS A 79 -1.01 32.69 -2.14
CA HIS A 79 -2.33 32.97 -2.79
C HIS A 79 -3.51 32.97 -1.80
N VAL A 80 -3.28 33.33 -0.54
CA VAL A 80 -4.33 33.39 0.48
C VAL A 80 -5.01 34.77 0.41
N LYS A 81 -6.33 34.74 0.26
CA LYS A 81 -7.13 35.99 0.30
C LYS A 81 -6.86 36.77 1.59
N ASP A 82 -6.70 38.06 1.51
CA ASP A 82 -6.37 38.94 2.66
C ASP A 82 -7.31 38.75 3.85
N SER A 83 -8.61 38.54 3.58
CA SER A 83 -9.62 38.26 4.61
C SER A 83 -9.33 36.96 5.44
N HIS A 84 -8.60 36.02 4.89
CA HIS A 84 -8.28 34.75 5.55
C HIS A 84 -6.89 34.72 6.20
N ARG A 85 -6.05 35.73 5.96
CA ARG A 85 -4.68 35.80 6.50
C ARG A 85 -4.63 35.78 8.02
N PRO A 86 -5.47 36.55 8.76
CA PRO A 86 -5.42 36.52 10.23
C PRO A 86 -5.76 35.15 10.84
N SER A 87 -6.80 34.49 10.32
CA SER A 87 -7.20 33.16 10.82
C SER A 87 -6.15 32.09 10.49
N ARG A 88 -5.53 32.17 9.32
CA ARG A 88 -4.43 31.28 8.92
C ARG A 88 -3.21 31.48 9.81
N LEU A 89 -2.81 32.74 10.07
CA LEU A 89 -1.68 33.04 10.92
C LEU A 89 -1.91 32.56 12.37
N LYS A 90 -3.12 32.71 12.89
CA LYS A 90 -3.51 32.19 14.20
C LYS A 90 -3.38 30.67 14.28
N LYS A 91 -3.83 29.96 13.24
CA LYS A 91 -3.68 28.51 13.16
C LYS A 91 -2.22 28.09 13.06
N MET A 92 -1.44 28.72 12.19
CA MET A 92 -0.02 28.45 12.01
C MET A 92 0.76 28.65 13.31
N LYS A 93 0.45 29.70 14.06
CA LYS A 93 1.03 29.94 15.39
C LYS A 93 0.69 28.83 16.36
N ALA A 94 -0.58 28.45 16.48
CA ALA A 94 -1.03 27.38 17.36
C ALA A 94 -0.35 26.04 17.03
N ASP A 95 -0.23 25.73 15.75
CA ASP A 95 0.45 24.52 15.26
C ASP A 95 1.96 24.58 15.55
N PHE A 96 2.61 25.72 15.33
CA PHE A 96 4.03 25.91 15.62
C PHE A 96 4.35 25.75 17.10
N LEU A 97 3.60 26.41 17.98
CA LEU A 97 3.81 26.30 19.42
C LEU A 97 3.61 24.88 19.94
N LYS A 98 2.62 24.17 19.38
CA LYS A 98 2.26 22.84 19.83
C LYS A 98 3.10 21.73 19.22
N TYR A 99 3.53 21.87 17.97
CA TYR A 99 4.16 20.82 17.18
C TYR A 99 5.53 21.19 16.61
N GLY A 100 6.04 22.38 16.91
CA GLY A 100 7.30 22.89 16.34
C GLY A 100 7.23 23.21 14.83
N SER A 101 6.04 23.11 14.21
CA SER A 101 5.85 23.33 12.77
C SER A 101 4.56 24.06 12.48
N ILE A 102 4.59 25.04 11.56
CA ILE A 102 3.40 25.79 11.09
C ILE A 102 2.39 24.92 10.33
N TYR A 103 2.77 23.71 9.98
CA TYR A 103 1.95 22.75 9.23
C TYR A 103 1.23 21.73 10.14
N GLY A 104 1.40 21.84 11.47
CA GLY A 104 0.77 20.99 12.46
C GLY A 104 1.35 19.57 12.57
N LYS A 105 0.61 18.70 13.22
CA LYS A 105 1.01 17.32 13.50
C LYS A 105 1.40 16.48 12.28
N LYS A 106 1.02 16.93 11.08
CA LYS A 106 1.24 16.19 9.82
C LYS A 106 2.73 15.99 9.48
N TYR A 107 3.61 16.82 10.06
CA TYR A 107 5.07 16.75 9.88
C TYR A 107 5.79 16.18 11.10
N ALA A 108 5.08 16.01 12.21
CA ALA A 108 5.61 15.37 13.42
C ALA A 108 5.29 13.86 13.47
N VAL A 109 4.61 13.33 12.48
CA VAL A 109 4.35 11.89 12.39
C VAL A 109 5.44 11.28 11.52
N THR A 110 6.43 10.71 12.15
CA THR A 110 7.33 9.74 11.53
C THR A 110 6.43 8.59 11.05
N THR A 111 6.19 8.51 9.75
CA THR A 111 5.64 7.31 9.16
C THR A 111 6.80 6.31 9.18
N LYS A 112 6.95 5.59 10.29
CA LYS A 112 7.81 4.42 10.31
C LYS A 112 7.12 3.40 9.40
N TYR A 113 7.54 3.36 8.14
CA TYR A 113 7.45 2.14 7.36
C TYR A 113 8.30 1.15 8.13
N GLY A 114 7.75 0.03 8.59
CA GLY A 114 8.44 -0.86 9.51
C GLY A 114 9.80 -1.32 8.96
N ASP A 115 10.74 -1.66 9.84
CA ASP A 115 12.10 -2.10 9.52
C ASP A 115 12.15 -3.31 8.53
N TRP A 116 11.03 -3.97 8.31
CA TRP A 116 10.84 -5.10 7.40
C TRP A 116 10.73 -4.69 5.92
N ASP A 117 10.31 -3.45 5.59
CA ASP A 117 10.33 -2.91 4.20
C ASP A 117 11.77 -2.66 3.71
N SER A 118 12.69 -2.36 4.63
CA SER A 118 14.07 -2.01 4.29
C SER A 118 14.94 -3.19 3.88
N ASN A 119 14.53 -4.42 4.16
CA ASN A 119 15.33 -5.63 3.98
C ASN A 119 14.81 -6.57 2.88
N PHE A 120 13.69 -6.23 2.22
CA PHE A 120 13.16 -7.06 1.14
C PHE A 120 14.00 -6.90 -0.13
N THR A 121 14.48 -8.01 -0.71
CA THR A 121 15.40 -8.01 -1.86
C THR A 121 14.82 -8.75 -3.06
N LEU A 122 15.43 -8.57 -4.24
CA LEU A 122 15.04 -9.32 -5.45
C LEU A 122 15.27 -10.81 -5.31
N GLU A 123 16.30 -11.22 -4.59
CA GLU A 123 16.59 -12.63 -4.30
C GLU A 123 15.48 -13.24 -3.42
N GLN A 124 14.99 -12.51 -2.44
CA GLN A 124 13.84 -12.96 -1.65
C GLN A 124 12.59 -13.05 -2.52
N LEU A 125 12.33 -12.04 -3.37
CA LEU A 125 11.20 -12.07 -4.31
C LEU A 125 11.27 -13.28 -5.25
N GLU A 126 12.46 -13.67 -5.71
CA GLU A 126 12.65 -14.88 -6.52
C GLU A 126 12.26 -16.15 -5.75
N LEU A 127 12.66 -16.25 -4.47
CA LEU A 127 12.24 -17.38 -3.62
C LEU A 127 10.70 -17.42 -3.47
N PHE A 128 10.06 -16.27 -3.24
CA PHE A 128 8.60 -16.19 -3.21
C PHE A 128 7.99 -16.63 -4.55
N ALA A 129 8.48 -16.14 -5.69
CA ALA A 129 7.97 -16.48 -7.01
C ALA A 129 8.08 -18.00 -7.30
N ARG A 130 9.17 -18.64 -6.86
CA ARG A 130 9.35 -20.10 -6.92
C ARG A 130 8.27 -20.85 -6.13
N HIS A 131 8.02 -20.41 -4.90
CA HIS A 131 6.94 -20.98 -4.09
C HIS A 131 5.56 -20.69 -4.69
N PHE A 132 5.32 -19.51 -5.21
CA PHE A 132 4.08 -19.18 -5.90
C PHE A 132 3.81 -20.11 -7.08
N TYR A 133 4.84 -20.35 -7.91
CA TYR A 133 4.72 -21.32 -8.99
C TYR A 133 4.44 -22.73 -8.48
N ARG A 134 5.08 -23.16 -7.39
CA ARG A 134 4.87 -24.48 -6.79
C ARG A 134 3.42 -24.69 -6.33
N VAL A 135 2.91 -23.74 -5.52
CA VAL A 135 1.61 -23.88 -4.87
C VAL A 135 0.41 -23.65 -5.80
N LEU A 136 0.60 -22.90 -6.90
CA LEU A 136 -0.45 -22.71 -7.88
C LEU A 136 -0.84 -24.00 -8.60
N LYS A 137 -2.12 -24.18 -8.85
CA LYS A 137 -2.63 -25.19 -9.77
C LYS A 137 -2.15 -24.92 -11.20
N PRO A 138 -2.07 -25.92 -12.08
CA PRO A 138 -2.05 -25.66 -13.54
C PRO A 138 -3.24 -24.79 -13.91
N SER A 139 -3.05 -23.77 -14.73
CA SER A 139 -4.03 -22.72 -15.06
C SER A 139 -4.26 -21.66 -13.97
N GLY A 140 -3.64 -21.79 -12.81
CA GLY A 140 -3.68 -20.78 -11.75
C GLY A 140 -2.96 -19.50 -12.17
N THR A 141 -3.46 -18.38 -11.67
CA THR A 141 -2.97 -17.03 -11.96
C THR A 141 -2.21 -16.47 -10.74
N CYS A 142 -1.08 -15.82 -10.99
CA CYS A 142 -0.35 -15.03 -10.00
C CYS A 142 -0.38 -13.56 -10.40
N ILE A 143 -0.84 -12.68 -9.50
CA ILE A 143 -0.86 -11.22 -9.68
C ILE A 143 -0.05 -10.62 -8.54
N ILE A 144 1.04 -9.94 -8.89
CA ILE A 144 1.95 -9.32 -7.93
C ILE A 144 2.02 -7.83 -8.21
N PHE A 145 1.51 -7.00 -7.29
CA PHE A 145 1.74 -5.56 -7.32
C PHE A 145 3.20 -5.29 -6.99
N PHE A 146 3.81 -4.34 -7.70
CA PHE A 146 5.23 -4.06 -7.48
C PHE A 146 5.61 -2.65 -7.90
N ASP A 147 6.84 -2.24 -7.51
CA ASP A 147 7.40 -0.95 -7.88
C ASP A 147 7.53 -0.82 -9.41
N LEU A 148 6.98 0.28 -9.94
CA LEU A 148 7.04 0.62 -11.36
C LEU A 148 8.47 0.60 -11.91
N TRP A 149 9.44 1.06 -11.14
CA TRP A 149 10.84 1.14 -11.56
C TRP A 149 11.59 -0.19 -11.49
N LYS A 150 11.01 -1.20 -10.85
CA LYS A 150 11.55 -2.56 -10.71
C LYS A 150 10.71 -3.62 -11.45
N ILE A 151 9.75 -3.19 -12.24
CA ILE A 151 8.80 -4.10 -12.89
C ILE A 151 9.47 -5.05 -13.90
N THR A 152 10.55 -4.60 -14.54
CA THR A 152 11.35 -5.45 -15.44
C THR A 152 12.02 -6.59 -14.69
N SER A 153 12.58 -6.31 -13.50
CA SER A 153 13.17 -7.35 -12.65
C SER A 153 12.13 -8.37 -12.20
N LEU A 154 10.94 -7.93 -11.81
CA LEU A 154 9.83 -8.86 -11.49
C LEU A 154 9.46 -9.73 -12.70
N LYS A 155 9.42 -9.14 -13.92
CA LYS A 155 9.15 -9.90 -15.14
C LYS A 155 10.19 -11.00 -15.36
N GLU A 156 11.47 -10.67 -15.25
CA GLU A 156 12.58 -11.63 -15.40
C GLU A 156 12.49 -12.76 -14.37
N ILE A 157 12.20 -12.45 -13.11
CA ILE A 157 11.97 -13.44 -12.04
C ILE A 157 10.82 -14.38 -12.42
N LEU A 158 9.68 -13.83 -12.84
CA LEU A 158 8.54 -14.66 -13.22
C LEU A 158 8.83 -15.55 -14.43
N GLU A 159 9.58 -15.08 -15.43
CA GLU A 159 10.02 -15.86 -16.58
C GLU A 159 10.97 -17.01 -16.17
N ASN A 160 11.92 -16.73 -15.31
CA ASN A 160 12.86 -17.71 -14.76
C ASN A 160 12.13 -18.83 -13.98
N GLU A 161 11.11 -18.46 -13.20
CA GLU A 161 10.24 -19.40 -12.49
C GLU A 161 9.13 -20.01 -13.37
N LYS A 162 9.25 -19.87 -14.70
CA LYS A 162 8.43 -20.54 -15.73
C LYS A 162 6.99 -20.06 -15.87
N PHE A 163 6.63 -18.92 -15.28
CA PHE A 163 5.35 -18.31 -15.56
C PHE A 163 5.22 -17.93 -17.03
N LYS A 164 4.02 -18.05 -17.57
CA LYS A 164 3.70 -17.77 -18.97
C LYS A 164 2.68 -16.65 -19.08
N GLN A 165 2.53 -16.11 -20.29
CA GLN A 165 1.54 -15.09 -20.61
C GLN A 165 1.62 -13.89 -19.67
N ILE A 166 2.83 -13.43 -19.33
CA ILE A 166 3.02 -12.29 -18.44
C ILE A 166 2.38 -11.06 -19.06
N ARG A 167 1.54 -10.35 -18.28
CA ARG A 167 0.78 -9.16 -18.69
C ARG A 167 0.78 -8.13 -17.59
N PHE A 168 0.59 -6.87 -17.98
CA PHE A 168 0.38 -5.78 -17.05
C PHE A 168 -1.05 -5.77 -16.51
N VAL A 169 -1.16 -5.42 -15.23
CA VAL A 169 -2.38 -5.00 -14.57
C VAL A 169 -2.10 -3.59 -14.05
N GLU A 170 -2.83 -2.60 -14.54
CA GLU A 170 -2.67 -1.20 -14.14
C GLU A 170 -3.85 -0.74 -13.31
N TRP A 171 -3.57 -0.20 -12.13
CA TRP A 171 -4.56 0.50 -11.32
C TRP A 171 -4.38 2.01 -11.48
N ILE A 172 -5.40 2.65 -12.05
CA ILE A 172 -5.50 4.11 -12.13
C ILE A 172 -6.36 4.58 -10.97
N LYS A 173 -5.75 5.31 -10.05
CA LYS A 173 -6.42 5.90 -8.88
C LYS A 173 -7.33 7.03 -9.34
N THR A 174 -8.64 6.93 -9.07
CA THR A 174 -9.61 7.97 -9.47
C THR A 174 -9.58 9.20 -8.55
N ASN A 175 -9.01 9.05 -7.35
CA ASN A 175 -8.85 10.12 -6.35
C ASN A 175 -7.40 10.17 -5.83
N PRO A 176 -6.38 10.32 -6.71
CA PRO A 176 -5.00 10.32 -6.27
C PRO A 176 -4.75 11.50 -5.32
N GLN A 177 -3.97 11.28 -4.27
CA GLN A 177 -3.60 12.35 -3.36
C GLN A 177 -2.43 13.13 -3.96
N PRO A 178 -2.54 14.46 -4.11
CA PRO A 178 -1.44 15.27 -4.57
C PRO A 178 -0.35 15.29 -3.51
N ILE A 179 0.86 14.88 -3.91
CA ILE A 179 2.05 15.11 -3.11
C ILE A 179 2.42 16.57 -3.35
N ASN A 180 2.27 17.42 -2.32
CA ASN A 180 2.61 18.84 -2.38
C ASN A 180 1.74 19.67 -3.34
N SER A 181 0.52 20.01 -2.92
CA SER A 181 -0.49 20.76 -3.69
C SER A 181 -0.08 22.20 -4.10
N ASN A 182 1.07 22.68 -3.64
CA ASN A 182 1.55 24.04 -3.96
C ASN A 182 2.48 24.10 -5.18
N VAL A 183 2.80 22.95 -5.77
CA VAL A 183 3.64 22.85 -6.95
C VAL A 183 2.84 22.15 -8.04
N ASN A 184 2.87 22.67 -9.27
CA ASN A 184 2.31 22.00 -10.44
C ASN A 184 3.12 20.74 -10.73
N TYR A 185 2.84 19.65 -10.00
CA TYR A 185 3.53 18.39 -10.09
C TYR A 185 2.57 17.29 -10.54
N LEU A 186 3.08 16.38 -11.34
CA LEU A 186 2.30 15.21 -11.76
C LEU A 186 1.94 14.38 -10.53
N THR A 187 0.66 14.12 -10.37
CA THR A 187 0.16 13.26 -9.29
C THR A 187 0.43 11.82 -9.63
N ASN A 188 1.03 11.05 -8.71
CA ASN A 188 1.19 9.61 -8.88
C ASN A 188 -0.16 8.90 -8.76
N CYS A 189 -0.86 8.78 -9.88
CA CYS A 189 -2.18 8.16 -9.95
C CYS A 189 -2.15 6.67 -10.32
N ARG A 190 -0.97 6.08 -10.51
CA ARG A 190 -0.82 4.77 -11.13
C ARG A 190 -0.06 3.81 -10.23
N GLU A 191 -0.60 2.60 -10.08
CA GLU A 191 0.14 1.44 -9.57
C GLU A 191 0.04 0.30 -10.57
N ILE A 192 1.04 -0.54 -10.63
CA ILE A 192 1.09 -1.66 -11.56
C ILE A 192 1.34 -2.98 -10.85
N ALA A 193 0.84 -4.04 -11.46
CA ALA A 193 1.18 -5.41 -11.13
C ALA A 193 1.55 -6.17 -12.41
N LEU A 194 2.27 -7.28 -12.24
CA LEU A 194 2.39 -8.30 -13.29
C LEU A 194 1.50 -9.48 -12.96
N LEU A 195 0.81 -9.94 -14.00
CA LEU A 195 0.09 -11.18 -14.00
C LEU A 195 0.91 -12.22 -14.72
N GLY A 196 1.07 -13.39 -14.12
CA GLY A 196 1.68 -14.57 -14.75
C GLY A 196 0.84 -15.82 -14.53
N ILE A 197 0.90 -16.78 -15.45
CA ILE A 197 0.05 -17.98 -15.43
C ILE A 197 0.92 -19.22 -15.34
N LYS A 198 0.52 -20.17 -14.49
CA LYS A 198 1.15 -21.48 -14.43
C LYS A 198 0.61 -22.39 -15.52
N LYS A 199 1.46 -22.70 -16.53
CA LYS A 199 1.18 -23.65 -17.63
C LYS A 199 0.03 -23.21 -18.53
N SER A 200 -1.10 -23.89 -18.53
CA SER A 200 -2.14 -23.90 -19.54
C SER A 200 -3.05 -22.65 -19.55
N LYS A 201 -4.23 -22.77 -20.15
CA LYS A 201 -5.21 -21.68 -20.27
C LYS A 201 -5.71 -21.25 -18.86
N PRO A 202 -5.65 -19.96 -18.50
CA PRO A 202 -6.08 -19.49 -17.19
C PRO A 202 -7.60 -19.51 -17.03
N THR A 203 -8.06 -19.53 -15.77
CA THR A 203 -9.41 -19.07 -15.43
C THR A 203 -9.47 -17.57 -15.69
N PHE A 204 -10.36 -17.15 -16.58
CA PHE A 204 -10.56 -15.74 -16.90
C PHE A 204 -12.01 -15.44 -17.25
N ASN A 205 -12.72 -14.77 -16.37
CA ASN A 205 -14.15 -14.49 -16.42
C ASN A 205 -14.47 -13.12 -17.06
N SER A 206 -13.69 -12.71 -18.05
CA SER A 206 -13.90 -11.47 -18.80
C SER A 206 -13.55 -11.67 -20.27
N LYS A 207 -13.96 -10.72 -21.12
CA LYS A 207 -13.64 -10.70 -22.55
C LYS A 207 -13.06 -9.34 -22.90
N TYR A 208 -12.01 -9.33 -23.75
CA TYR A 208 -11.39 -8.10 -24.27
C TYR A 208 -10.96 -7.10 -23.18
N ASP A 209 -10.53 -7.62 -22.03
CA ASP A 209 -10.05 -6.82 -20.92
C ASP A 209 -8.73 -6.13 -21.27
N LYS A 210 -8.65 -4.85 -20.99
CA LYS A 210 -7.45 -4.04 -21.27
C LYS A 210 -6.37 -4.16 -20.20
N GLY A 211 -6.68 -4.78 -19.05
CA GLY A 211 -5.79 -4.81 -17.88
C GLY A 211 -5.64 -3.47 -17.18
N ILE A 212 -6.53 -2.52 -17.43
CA ILE A 212 -6.53 -1.17 -16.85
C ILE A 212 -7.80 -1.00 -16.01
N TYR A 213 -7.62 -0.71 -14.73
CA TYR A 213 -8.69 -0.65 -13.72
C TYR A 213 -8.75 0.73 -13.07
N HIS A 214 -9.93 1.33 -13.00
CA HIS A 214 -10.15 2.65 -12.45
C HIS A 214 -10.89 2.53 -11.12
N HIS A 215 -10.16 2.60 -10.01
CA HIS A 215 -10.73 2.51 -8.67
C HIS A 215 -10.15 3.58 -7.75
N PRO A 216 -10.94 4.06 -6.76
CA PRO A 216 -10.43 5.00 -5.77
C PRO A 216 -9.42 4.34 -4.83
N VAL A 217 -8.52 5.13 -4.28
CA VAL A 217 -7.77 4.76 -3.08
C VAL A 217 -8.75 4.56 -1.93
N GLN A 218 -8.53 3.54 -1.12
CA GLN A 218 -9.33 3.31 0.07
C GLN A 218 -9.33 4.56 0.96
N GLY A 219 -10.50 5.03 1.32
CA GLY A 219 -10.71 6.21 2.15
C GLY A 219 -11.67 5.96 3.31
N GLY A 220 -11.89 6.98 4.15
CA GLY A 220 -12.86 6.93 5.25
C GLY A 220 -12.41 6.06 6.43
N LYS A 221 -13.38 5.49 7.14
CA LYS A 221 -13.18 4.69 8.35
C LYS A 221 -12.44 3.37 8.07
N ASP A 222 -12.55 2.86 6.85
CA ASP A 222 -11.97 1.58 6.44
C ASP A 222 -10.53 1.71 5.91
N ARG A 223 -9.93 2.90 6.03
CA ARG A 223 -8.54 3.14 5.71
C ARG A 223 -7.67 3.01 6.95
N TYR A 224 -7.05 1.86 7.09
CA TYR A 224 -6.17 1.53 8.22
C TYR A 224 -4.70 1.91 7.97
N HIS A 225 -4.30 2.02 6.69
CA HIS A 225 -2.93 2.36 6.31
C HIS A 225 -2.86 3.22 5.03
N PRO A 226 -1.85 4.11 4.89
CA PRO A 226 -1.68 4.96 3.70
C PRO A 226 -1.52 4.20 2.39
N THR A 227 -0.88 3.02 2.41
CA THR A 227 -0.63 2.17 1.23
C THR A 227 -1.68 1.08 1.01
N GLN A 228 -2.75 1.07 1.81
CA GLN A 228 -3.81 0.07 1.68
C GLN A 228 -4.40 0.05 0.27
N LYS A 229 -4.46 -1.14 -0.33
CA LYS A 229 -5.03 -1.34 -1.66
C LYS A 229 -6.55 -1.16 -1.68
N SER A 230 -7.06 -0.81 -2.85
CA SER A 230 -8.49 -0.61 -3.09
C SER A 230 -9.26 -1.93 -3.01
N LEU A 231 -10.21 -2.03 -2.09
CA LEU A 231 -11.04 -3.22 -1.95
C LEU A 231 -11.86 -3.53 -3.22
N PRO A 232 -12.53 -2.55 -3.87
CA PRO A 232 -13.24 -2.82 -5.13
C PRO A 232 -12.35 -3.32 -6.26
N LEU A 233 -11.09 -2.86 -6.35
CA LEU A 233 -10.12 -3.37 -7.31
C LEU A 233 -9.82 -4.85 -7.05
N PHE A 234 -9.55 -5.21 -5.80
CA PHE A 234 -9.22 -6.60 -5.43
C PHE A 234 -10.41 -7.53 -5.64
N GLU A 235 -11.63 -7.10 -5.34
CA GLU A 235 -12.85 -7.84 -5.67
C GLU A 235 -12.98 -8.07 -7.18
N GLU A 236 -12.73 -7.06 -8.01
CA GLU A 236 -12.80 -7.17 -9.46
C GLU A 236 -11.74 -8.15 -9.99
N LEU A 237 -10.48 -8.04 -9.55
CA LEU A 237 -9.42 -8.96 -9.94
C LEU A 237 -9.73 -10.40 -9.53
N ILE A 238 -10.23 -10.63 -8.31
CA ILE A 238 -10.59 -11.95 -7.83
C ILE A 238 -11.73 -12.55 -8.67
N ARG A 239 -12.78 -11.79 -8.98
CA ARG A 239 -13.89 -12.27 -9.83
C ARG A 239 -13.42 -12.65 -11.23
N LYS A 240 -12.50 -11.88 -11.81
CA LYS A 240 -11.99 -12.13 -13.16
C LYS A 240 -11.05 -13.34 -13.24
N HIS A 241 -10.25 -13.57 -12.22
CA HIS A 241 -9.17 -14.55 -12.26
C HIS A 241 -9.42 -15.80 -11.41
N SER A 242 -10.62 -15.95 -10.86
CA SER A 242 -11.04 -17.15 -10.11
C SER A 242 -12.54 -17.37 -10.21
N ASN A 243 -12.99 -18.58 -9.87
CA ASN A 243 -14.40 -18.94 -9.73
C ASN A 243 -14.82 -18.95 -8.25
N GLU A 244 -16.13 -18.93 -7.97
CA GLU A 244 -16.62 -19.11 -6.62
C GLU A 244 -16.15 -20.44 -6.02
N GLY A 245 -15.77 -20.42 -4.75
CA GLY A 245 -15.18 -21.56 -4.07
C GLY A 245 -13.68 -21.79 -4.30
N ASP A 246 -13.05 -21.12 -5.29
CA ASP A 246 -11.60 -21.18 -5.52
C ASP A 246 -10.82 -20.63 -4.34
N LEU A 247 -9.56 -21.07 -4.20
CA LEU A 247 -8.64 -20.65 -3.15
C LEU A 247 -7.76 -19.51 -3.61
N VAL A 248 -7.89 -18.38 -2.94
CA VAL A 248 -7.04 -17.19 -3.10
C VAL A 248 -5.97 -17.19 -2.03
N LEU A 249 -4.72 -16.89 -2.39
CA LEU A 249 -3.58 -16.80 -1.48
C LEU A 249 -2.95 -15.41 -1.51
N ASP A 250 -2.61 -14.91 -0.30
CA ASP A 250 -1.80 -13.71 -0.11
C ASP A 250 -0.88 -13.89 1.11
N CYS A 251 0.44 -13.88 0.89
CA CYS A 251 1.43 -14.03 1.96
C CYS A 251 2.05 -12.69 2.42
N PHE A 252 1.50 -11.58 1.95
CA PHE A 252 1.79 -10.22 2.41
C PHE A 252 0.47 -9.50 2.70
N ALA A 253 -0.34 -10.10 3.58
CA ALA A 253 -1.75 -9.73 3.71
C ALA A 253 -1.98 -8.29 4.22
N GLY A 254 -1.00 -7.69 4.92
CA GLY A 254 -1.10 -6.35 5.48
C GLY A 254 -2.38 -6.20 6.31
N PHE A 255 -3.28 -5.34 5.87
CA PHE A 255 -4.61 -5.14 6.48
C PHE A 255 -5.71 -6.01 5.86
N ALA A 256 -5.37 -7.18 5.33
CA ALA A 256 -6.25 -8.21 4.83
C ALA A 256 -7.23 -7.77 3.72
N THR A 257 -6.83 -6.87 2.83
CA THR A 257 -7.70 -6.45 1.72
C THR A 257 -8.06 -7.62 0.82
N THR A 258 -7.09 -8.50 0.51
CA THR A 258 -7.30 -9.72 -0.29
C THR A 258 -8.26 -10.68 0.40
N ALA A 259 -8.14 -10.87 1.72
CA ALA A 259 -9.02 -11.76 2.49
C ALA A 259 -10.48 -11.28 2.48
N VAL A 260 -10.69 -9.98 2.71
CA VAL A 260 -12.03 -9.37 2.68
C VAL A 260 -12.62 -9.43 1.27
N ALA A 261 -11.83 -9.17 0.24
CA ALA A 261 -12.26 -9.27 -1.16
C ALA A 261 -12.64 -10.72 -1.54
N ALA A 262 -11.85 -11.70 -1.12
CA ALA A 262 -12.15 -13.12 -1.31
C ALA A 262 -13.47 -13.52 -0.62
N PHE A 263 -13.67 -13.11 0.62
CA PHE A 263 -14.92 -13.34 1.35
C PHE A 263 -16.13 -12.76 0.61
N LYS A 264 -16.06 -11.47 0.24
CA LYS A 264 -17.17 -10.77 -0.46
C LYS A 264 -17.48 -11.32 -1.84
N THR A 265 -16.55 -12.06 -2.41
CA THR A 265 -16.71 -12.67 -3.73
C THR A 265 -16.96 -14.18 -3.69
N ASN A 266 -17.25 -14.76 -2.53
CA ASN A 266 -17.49 -16.18 -2.31
C ASN A 266 -16.28 -17.07 -2.64
N ARG A 267 -15.05 -16.55 -2.46
CA ARG A 267 -13.81 -17.34 -2.58
C ARG A 267 -13.32 -17.73 -1.19
N ARG A 268 -12.55 -18.82 -1.17
CA ARG A 268 -11.78 -19.20 0.02
C ARG A 268 -10.49 -18.38 0.04
N PHE A 269 -9.95 -18.14 1.22
CA PHE A 269 -8.70 -17.40 1.39
C PHE A 269 -7.78 -18.11 2.36
N VAL A 270 -6.49 -18.08 2.04
CA VAL A 270 -5.41 -18.43 2.94
C VAL A 270 -4.29 -17.40 2.80
N GLY A 271 -3.75 -16.95 3.92
CA GLY A 271 -2.69 -15.95 3.88
C GLY A 271 -1.94 -15.83 5.20
N CYS A 272 -0.91 -14.99 5.20
CA CYS A 272 -0.17 -14.66 6.40
C CYS A 272 0.23 -13.18 6.44
N GLU A 273 0.48 -12.72 7.66
CA GLU A 273 1.05 -11.43 7.98
C GLU A 273 2.12 -11.64 9.07
N MET A 274 3.31 -11.10 8.88
CA MET A 274 4.41 -11.28 9.82
C MET A 274 4.42 -10.24 10.94
N ASN A 275 3.84 -9.07 10.70
CA ASN A 275 3.75 -8.03 11.70
C ASN A 275 2.54 -8.29 12.61
N GLU A 276 2.77 -8.45 13.91
CA GLU A 276 1.74 -8.78 14.89
C GLU A 276 0.64 -7.72 14.97
N GLU A 277 0.99 -6.45 14.94
CA GLU A 277 0.02 -5.34 14.98
C GLU A 277 -0.91 -5.37 13.75
N TYR A 278 -0.34 -5.58 12.56
CA TYR A 278 -1.11 -5.67 11.31
C TYR A 278 -1.96 -6.93 11.28
N TYR A 279 -1.41 -8.05 11.74
CA TYR A 279 -2.16 -9.30 11.88
C TYR A 279 -3.39 -9.11 12.78
N ASN A 280 -3.23 -8.54 13.99
CA ASN A 280 -4.33 -8.33 14.91
C ASN A 280 -5.42 -7.43 14.33
N LYS A 281 -5.04 -6.30 13.73
CA LYS A 281 -6.00 -5.39 13.06
C LYS A 281 -6.70 -6.06 11.87
N SER A 282 -6.00 -6.92 11.15
CA SER A 282 -6.54 -7.69 10.03
C SER A 282 -7.58 -8.71 10.49
N MET A 283 -7.32 -9.37 11.61
CA MET A 283 -8.29 -10.30 12.21
C MET A 283 -9.55 -9.57 12.69
N GLU A 284 -9.41 -8.42 13.31
CA GLU A 284 -10.55 -7.56 13.68
C GLU A 284 -11.38 -7.20 12.44
N ARG A 285 -10.74 -6.70 11.39
CA ARG A 285 -11.40 -6.35 10.13
C ARG A 285 -12.11 -7.52 9.46
N ILE A 286 -11.47 -8.69 9.39
CA ILE A 286 -12.08 -9.91 8.84
C ILE A 286 -13.33 -10.28 9.66
N ASN A 287 -13.24 -10.27 10.99
CA ASN A 287 -14.35 -10.60 11.87
C ASN A 287 -15.53 -9.63 11.71
N GLU A 288 -15.29 -8.33 11.62
CA GLU A 288 -16.32 -7.33 11.37
C GLU A 288 -17.07 -7.60 10.06
N GLN A 289 -16.33 -7.86 8.98
CA GLN A 289 -16.93 -8.10 7.66
C GLN A 289 -17.69 -9.43 7.58
N THR A 290 -17.21 -10.47 8.26
CA THR A 290 -17.88 -11.80 8.27
C THR A 290 -19.10 -11.83 9.16
N ASN A 291 -19.09 -11.13 10.31
CA ASN A 291 -20.22 -11.06 11.24
C ASN A 291 -21.35 -10.18 10.73
N THR A 292 -21.05 -9.11 10.01
CA THR A 292 -22.06 -8.21 9.43
C THR A 292 -22.96 -8.96 8.43
N THR A 293 -22.42 -9.95 7.74
CA THR A 293 -23.19 -10.75 6.77
C THR A 293 -24.13 -11.77 7.43
N ASN A 294 -23.78 -12.26 8.63
CA ASN A 294 -24.62 -13.21 9.36
C ASN A 294 -25.83 -12.56 10.06
N ASN A 295 -25.84 -11.23 10.20
CA ASN A 295 -26.94 -10.49 10.83
C ASN A 295 -27.98 -9.94 9.81
N VAL A 296 -27.84 -10.25 8.52
CA VAL A 296 -28.73 -9.76 7.43
C VAL A 296 -29.57 -10.93 6.84
N LEU A 297 -29.42 -12.12 7.34
CA LEU A 297 -30.25 -13.30 7.03
C LEU A 297 -31.19 -13.61 8.19
#